data_12169c0ee999fa134a18c1595525de18
#
_entry.id   12169c0ee999fa134a18c1595525de18
#
_cell.length_a   1.000
_cell.length_b   1.000
_cell.length_c   1.000
_cell.angle_alpha   90.00
_cell.angle_beta   90.00
_cell.angle_gamma   90.00
#
_symmetry.space_group_name_H-M   'P 1'
#
loop_
_entity.id
_entity.type
_entity.pdbx_description
1 polymer ?
#
loop_
_entity_poly.entity_id
_entity_poly.type
_entity_poly.pdbx_seq_one_letter_code
_entity_poly.pdbx_strand_id
1 'polypeptide(L)'
;MIISKCADGKHVFVSWREGKEKITKIIPFEHYFFIKDSAKEIKSYSPSKMIVRDYRYEEGDWQDLNGNKLKKVIIDKATDIYSARKNFAITYEADVPYHFRFAVDELTEVPEYEMRKWYWDMEWQQGGEYHDCITTIVVYDN
;
A
#
# COMPACT_ATOMS: atom_id res chain seq x y z
N MET A 1 -0.48 16.06 5.72
CA MET A 1 -1.51 14.99 5.69
C MET A 1 -0.85 13.66 6.04
N ILE A 2 -1.52 12.80 6.77
CA ILE A 2 -1.07 11.44 7.12
C ILE A 2 -2.06 10.46 6.53
N ILE A 3 -1.57 9.46 5.83
CA ILE A 3 -2.37 8.37 5.26
C ILE A 3 -1.83 7.08 5.84
N SER A 4 -2.70 6.25 6.37
CA SER A 4 -2.32 4.95 6.89
C SER A 4 -3.40 3.90 6.66
N LYS A 5 -3.00 2.64 6.76
CA LYS A 5 -3.90 1.51 6.58
C LYS A 5 -4.71 1.25 7.84
N CYS A 6 -5.99 0.92 7.67
CA CYS A 6 -6.80 0.32 8.73
C CYS A 6 -6.53 -1.19 8.84
N ALA A 7 -6.70 -1.73 10.04
CA ALA A 7 -6.44 -3.15 10.30
C ALA A 7 -7.39 -4.10 9.56
N ASP A 8 -8.58 -3.64 9.18
CA ASP A 8 -9.58 -4.41 8.45
C ASP A 8 -9.22 -4.68 6.98
N GLY A 9 -8.24 -3.95 6.43
CA GLY A 9 -7.82 -4.04 5.04
C GLY A 9 -8.84 -3.52 4.01
N LYS A 10 -9.89 -2.81 4.46
CA LYS A 10 -10.97 -2.26 3.62
C LYS A 10 -11.06 -0.75 3.67
N HIS A 11 -10.41 -0.14 4.64
CA HIS A 11 -10.46 1.29 4.86
C HIS A 11 -9.07 1.88 4.95
N VAL A 12 -8.98 3.15 4.56
CA VAL A 12 -7.79 3.99 4.71
C VAL A 12 -8.11 5.09 5.72
N PHE A 13 -7.19 5.28 6.63
CA PHE A 13 -7.24 6.35 7.60
C PHE A 13 -6.52 7.57 7.03
N VAL A 14 -7.22 8.69 6.91
CA VAL A 14 -6.66 9.96 6.43
C VAL A 14 -6.79 11.01 7.52
N SER A 15 -5.70 11.67 7.86
CA SER A 15 -5.68 12.74 8.84
C SER A 15 -4.92 13.95 8.32
N TRP A 16 -5.50 15.14 8.46
CA TRP A 16 -4.87 16.41 8.10
C TRP A 16 -5.23 17.50 9.09
N ARG A 17 -4.71 18.69 8.87
CA ARG A 17 -5.08 19.87 9.64
C ARG A 17 -5.73 20.92 8.74
N GLU A 18 -6.78 21.54 9.26
CA GLU A 18 -7.35 22.78 8.74
C GLU A 18 -7.18 23.85 9.81
N GLY A 19 -6.20 24.74 9.58
CA GLY A 19 -5.79 25.67 10.63
C GLY A 19 -5.26 24.94 11.87
N LYS A 20 -5.91 25.14 13.02
CA LYS A 20 -5.53 24.48 14.30
C LYS A 20 -6.24 23.16 14.53
N GLU A 21 -7.28 22.85 13.77
CA GLU A 21 -8.08 21.65 13.95
C GLU A 21 -7.45 20.45 13.25
N LYS A 22 -7.48 19.31 13.92
CA LYS A 22 -7.11 18.02 13.33
C LYS A 22 -8.36 17.34 12.84
N ILE A 23 -8.41 17.10 11.52
CA ILE A 23 -9.49 16.35 10.88
C ILE A 23 -9.00 14.93 10.62
N THR A 24 -9.89 13.99 10.86
CA THR A 24 -9.61 12.58 10.64
C THR A 24 -10.80 11.94 9.96
N LYS A 25 -10.57 11.20 8.88
CA LYS A 25 -11.58 10.41 8.17
C LYS A 25 -11.12 8.98 7.99
N ILE A 26 -12.07 8.07 8.02
CA ILE A 26 -11.89 6.67 7.62
C ILE A 26 -12.66 6.52 6.31
N ILE A 27 -11.94 6.17 5.24
CA ILE A 27 -12.48 6.14 3.88
C ILE A 27 -12.42 4.71 3.37
N PRO A 28 -13.53 4.14 2.87
CA PRO A 28 -13.50 2.83 2.22
C PRO A 28 -12.66 2.91 0.94
N PHE A 29 -11.85 1.91 0.71
CA PHE A 29 -11.02 1.83 -0.49
C PHE A 29 -10.80 0.38 -0.89
N GLU A 30 -11.11 0.07 -2.15
CA GLU A 30 -10.91 -1.24 -2.74
C GLU A 30 -9.50 -1.37 -3.31
N HIS A 31 -8.72 -2.29 -2.77
CA HIS A 31 -7.38 -2.54 -3.26
C HIS A 31 -7.40 -3.41 -4.51
N TYR A 32 -6.45 -3.19 -5.41
CA TYR A 32 -6.38 -3.91 -6.68
C TYR A 32 -4.94 -4.05 -7.20
N PHE A 33 -4.79 -4.92 -8.17
CA PHE A 33 -3.62 -5.05 -9.04
C PHE A 33 -4.06 -5.39 -10.46
N PHE A 34 -3.12 -5.43 -11.40
CA PHE A 34 -3.43 -5.75 -12.78
C PHE A 34 -2.81 -7.08 -13.19
N ILE A 35 -3.45 -7.72 -14.17
CA ILE A 35 -2.96 -8.89 -14.89
C ILE A 35 -3.20 -8.67 -16.39
N LYS A 36 -2.51 -9.44 -17.26
CA LYS A 36 -2.86 -9.43 -18.69
C LYS A 36 -4.29 -9.88 -18.88
N ASP A 37 -5.00 -9.26 -19.80
CA ASP A 37 -6.40 -9.61 -20.10
C ASP A 37 -6.55 -11.10 -20.47
N SER A 38 -5.59 -11.64 -21.20
CA SER A 38 -5.54 -13.07 -21.58
C SER A 38 -5.05 -14.00 -20.46
N ALA A 39 -4.67 -13.47 -19.29
CA ALA A 39 -4.12 -14.28 -18.20
C ALA A 39 -5.20 -15.22 -17.63
N LYS A 40 -4.77 -16.44 -17.35
CA LYS A 40 -5.59 -17.45 -16.67
C LYS A 40 -5.03 -17.70 -15.27
N GLU A 41 -5.91 -18.07 -14.37
CA GLU A 41 -5.50 -18.51 -13.03
C GLU A 41 -4.64 -19.78 -13.13
N ILE A 42 -3.57 -19.81 -12.36
CA ILE A 42 -2.76 -21.00 -12.17
C ILE A 42 -3.56 -21.94 -11.26
N LYS A 43 -3.91 -23.11 -11.75
CA LYS A 43 -4.48 -24.17 -10.90
C LYS A 43 -3.40 -24.66 -9.96
N SER A 44 -3.21 -23.98 -8.83
CA SER A 44 -2.31 -24.44 -7.78
C SER A 44 -2.93 -25.63 -7.06
N TYR A 45 -2.40 -26.82 -7.31
CA TYR A 45 -2.75 -28.03 -6.60
C TYR A 45 -1.94 -28.10 -5.30
N SER A 46 -2.30 -27.31 -4.31
CA SER A 46 -1.74 -27.44 -2.96
C SER A 46 -2.88 -27.53 -1.95
N PRO A 47 -3.15 -28.72 -1.39
CA PRO A 47 -4.23 -28.89 -0.42
C PRO A 47 -4.03 -28.11 0.90
N SER A 48 -2.87 -27.56 1.14
CA SER A 48 -2.50 -26.90 2.40
C SER A 48 -2.41 -25.38 2.32
N LYS A 49 -2.64 -24.75 1.16
CA LYS A 49 -2.61 -23.29 1.02
C LYS A 49 -4.02 -22.77 0.77
N MET A 50 -4.49 -21.96 1.71
CA MET A 50 -5.74 -21.21 1.56
C MET A 50 -5.63 -20.33 0.30
N ILE A 51 -6.30 -20.74 -0.76
CA ILE A 51 -6.37 -19.96 -2.01
C ILE A 51 -7.43 -18.89 -1.76
N VAL A 52 -7.00 -17.65 -1.66
CA VAL A 52 -7.93 -16.53 -1.63
C VAL A 52 -8.53 -16.38 -3.02
N ARG A 53 -9.84 -16.54 -3.11
CA ARG A 53 -10.63 -16.38 -4.35
C ARG A 53 -11.63 -15.24 -4.25
N ASP A 54 -11.62 -14.48 -3.18
CA ASP A 54 -12.50 -13.32 -2.97
C ASP A 54 -11.95 -12.10 -3.71
N TYR A 55 -11.99 -12.16 -5.04
CA TYR A 55 -11.67 -11.06 -5.93
C TYR A 55 -12.61 -11.04 -7.14
N ARG A 56 -12.78 -9.88 -7.72
CA ARG A 56 -13.54 -9.68 -8.95
C ARG A 56 -12.69 -9.02 -10.02
N TYR A 57 -13.07 -9.20 -11.26
CA TYR A 57 -12.42 -8.57 -12.41
C TYR A 57 -13.16 -7.32 -12.83
N GLU A 58 -12.42 -6.33 -13.29
CA GLU A 58 -12.92 -5.14 -13.95
C GLU A 58 -12.18 -4.93 -15.27
N GLU A 59 -12.94 -4.73 -16.34
CA GLU A 59 -12.43 -4.44 -17.67
C GLU A 59 -12.29 -2.93 -17.84
N GLY A 60 -11.26 -2.50 -18.59
CA GLY A 60 -11.00 -1.10 -18.91
C GLY A 60 -9.90 -0.94 -19.93
N ASP A 61 -9.48 0.30 -20.19
CA ASP A 61 -8.48 0.64 -21.20
C ASP A 61 -7.05 0.67 -20.64
N TRP A 62 -6.76 -0.22 -19.70
CA TRP A 62 -5.42 -0.32 -19.12
C TRP A 62 -4.48 -1.11 -20.00
N GLN A 63 -3.24 -0.65 -20.09
CA GLN A 63 -2.19 -1.29 -20.86
C GLN A 63 -0.88 -1.31 -20.07
N ASP A 64 -0.06 -2.33 -20.33
CA ASP A 64 1.33 -2.34 -19.87
C ASP A 64 2.22 -1.48 -20.77
N LEU A 65 3.49 -1.31 -20.41
CA LEU A 65 4.45 -0.52 -21.17
C LEU A 65 4.68 -1.04 -22.60
N ASN A 66 4.28 -2.24 -22.91
CA ASN A 66 4.38 -2.85 -24.24
C ASN A 66 3.06 -2.77 -25.03
N GLY A 67 2.04 -2.09 -24.49
CA GLY A 67 0.72 -1.98 -25.12
C GLY A 67 -0.17 -3.22 -24.97
N ASN A 68 0.19 -4.20 -24.13
CA ASN A 68 -0.68 -5.32 -23.87
C ASN A 68 -1.83 -4.90 -22.98
N LYS A 69 -3.05 -5.29 -23.39
CA LYS A 69 -4.26 -5.02 -22.61
C LYS A 69 -4.22 -5.70 -21.24
N LEU A 70 -4.60 -4.94 -20.23
CA LEU A 70 -4.69 -5.39 -18.84
C LEU A 70 -6.14 -5.42 -18.38
N LYS A 71 -6.41 -6.19 -17.34
CA LYS A 71 -7.63 -6.13 -16.54
C LYS A 71 -7.29 -6.00 -15.08
N LYS A 72 -8.12 -5.29 -14.35
CA LYS A 72 -7.99 -5.04 -12.94
C LYS A 72 -8.54 -6.21 -12.14
N VAL A 73 -7.81 -6.63 -11.11
CA VAL A 73 -8.23 -7.62 -10.11
C VAL A 73 -8.46 -6.89 -8.82
N ILE A 74 -9.70 -6.75 -8.41
CA ILE A 74 -10.11 -6.03 -7.20
C ILE A 74 -10.27 -7.04 -6.07
N ILE A 75 -9.69 -6.74 -4.92
CA ILE A 75 -9.59 -7.62 -3.76
C ILE A 75 -10.48 -7.10 -2.64
N ASP A 76 -11.26 -7.96 -2.02
CA ASP A 76 -12.14 -7.60 -0.91
C ASP A 76 -11.38 -7.04 0.30
N LYS A 77 -10.20 -7.62 0.60
CA LYS A 77 -9.33 -7.15 1.69
C LYS A 77 -7.91 -6.96 1.20
N ALA A 78 -7.35 -5.78 1.41
CA ALA A 78 -5.97 -5.49 1.02
C ALA A 78 -4.93 -6.44 1.64
N THR A 79 -5.23 -7.03 2.80
CA THR A 79 -4.39 -8.05 3.45
C THR A 79 -4.22 -9.31 2.61
N ASP A 80 -5.16 -9.60 1.72
CA ASP A 80 -5.22 -10.82 0.94
C ASP A 80 -4.47 -10.72 -0.39
N ILE A 81 -3.96 -9.52 -0.74
CA ILE A 81 -3.27 -9.29 -2.02
C ILE A 81 -2.10 -10.25 -2.24
N TYR A 82 -1.32 -10.51 -1.20
CA TYR A 82 -0.17 -11.41 -1.29
C TYR A 82 -0.56 -12.85 -1.64
N SER A 83 -1.71 -13.30 -1.16
CA SER A 83 -2.26 -14.63 -1.46
C SER A 83 -2.94 -14.64 -2.83
N ALA A 84 -3.72 -13.59 -3.15
CA ALA A 84 -4.43 -13.47 -4.41
C ALA A 84 -3.49 -13.39 -5.63
N ARG A 85 -2.42 -12.59 -5.55
CA ARG A 85 -1.45 -12.46 -6.66
C ARG A 85 -0.76 -13.77 -7.04
N LYS A 86 -0.66 -14.73 -6.12
CA LYS A 86 -0.06 -16.05 -6.39
C LYS A 86 -0.91 -16.93 -7.30
N ASN A 87 -2.16 -16.54 -7.54
CA ASN A 87 -3.03 -17.24 -8.48
C ASN A 87 -2.70 -16.92 -9.94
N PHE A 88 -1.76 -16.01 -10.19
CA PHE A 88 -1.39 -15.57 -11.53
C PHE A 88 0.13 -15.66 -11.73
N ALA A 89 0.55 -16.01 -12.96
CA ALA A 89 1.97 -16.12 -13.29
C ALA A 89 2.67 -14.76 -13.27
N ILE A 90 1.99 -13.73 -13.76
CA ILE A 90 2.49 -12.37 -13.85
C ILE A 90 1.41 -11.43 -13.33
N THR A 91 1.81 -10.54 -12.42
CA THR A 91 0.97 -9.47 -11.89
C THR A 91 1.69 -8.14 -12.03
N TYR A 92 0.95 -7.06 -12.18
CA TYR A 92 1.47 -5.70 -12.25
C TYR A 92 0.96 -4.92 -11.05
N GLU A 93 1.83 -4.18 -10.41
CA GLU A 93 1.52 -3.30 -9.27
C GLU A 93 0.89 -4.01 -8.05
N ALA A 94 1.05 -5.33 -7.95
CA ALA A 94 0.53 -6.11 -6.82
C ALA A 94 1.36 -5.93 -5.52
N ASP A 95 2.46 -5.22 -5.59
CA ASP A 95 3.37 -4.88 -4.50
C ASP A 95 3.18 -3.46 -3.97
N VAL A 96 2.39 -2.64 -4.66
CA VAL A 96 2.07 -1.28 -4.21
C VAL A 96 1.22 -1.35 -2.93
N PRO A 97 1.67 -0.78 -1.80
CA PRO A 97 0.87 -0.73 -0.59
C PRO A 97 -0.45 0.03 -0.82
N TYR A 98 -1.56 -0.51 -0.32
CA TYR A 98 -2.88 0.01 -0.66
C TYR A 98 -3.13 1.47 -0.22
N HIS A 99 -2.51 1.93 0.85
CA HIS A 99 -2.61 3.32 1.26
C HIS A 99 -1.83 4.28 0.33
N PHE A 100 -0.79 3.80 -0.36
CA PHE A 100 -0.15 4.57 -1.43
C PHE A 100 -1.00 4.59 -2.69
N ARG A 101 -1.63 3.45 -3.01
CA ARG A 101 -2.57 3.39 -4.12
C ARG A 101 -3.73 4.34 -3.90
N PHE A 102 -4.33 4.34 -2.72
CA PHE A 102 -5.34 5.31 -2.35
C PHE A 102 -4.87 6.76 -2.55
N ALA A 103 -3.63 7.06 -2.16
CA ALA A 103 -3.09 8.40 -2.33
C ALA A 103 -3.00 8.82 -3.82
N VAL A 104 -2.64 7.88 -4.69
CA VAL A 104 -2.53 8.15 -6.14
C VAL A 104 -3.91 8.28 -6.80
N ASP A 105 -4.86 7.42 -6.41
CA ASP A 105 -6.15 7.32 -7.10
C ASP A 105 -7.16 8.38 -6.61
N GLU A 106 -7.14 8.69 -5.30
CA GLU A 106 -8.21 9.48 -4.67
C GLU A 106 -7.79 10.89 -4.27
N LEU A 107 -6.48 11.14 -4.14
CA LEU A 107 -5.99 12.45 -3.71
C LEU A 107 -5.51 13.27 -4.91
N THR A 108 -6.42 13.99 -5.51
CA THR A 108 -6.11 14.93 -6.61
C THR A 108 -5.34 16.15 -6.14
N GLU A 109 -5.55 16.55 -4.88
CA GLU A 109 -4.88 17.69 -4.25
C GLU A 109 -4.43 17.34 -2.84
N VAL A 110 -3.18 17.60 -2.53
CA VAL A 110 -2.68 17.56 -1.16
C VAL A 110 -2.75 18.97 -0.62
N PRO A 111 -3.54 19.23 0.45
CA PRO A 111 -3.58 20.55 1.05
C PRO A 111 -2.18 21.03 1.42
N GLU A 112 -1.76 22.17 0.88
CA GLU A 112 -0.52 22.81 1.31
C GLU A 112 -0.67 23.22 2.78
N TYR A 113 0.24 22.78 3.59
CA TYR A 113 0.30 23.13 4.99
C TYR A 113 1.75 23.31 5.41
N GLU A 114 2.07 24.49 5.96
CA GLU A 114 3.35 24.70 6.60
C GLU A 114 3.45 23.80 7.85
N MET A 115 4.19 22.73 7.73
CA MET A 115 4.53 21.87 8.85
C MET A 115 5.91 22.20 9.36
N ARG A 116 6.02 22.39 10.67
CA ARG A 116 7.32 22.32 11.31
C ARG A 116 7.83 20.90 11.17
N LYS A 117 8.95 20.72 10.49
CA LYS A 117 9.54 19.43 10.17
C LYS A 117 10.75 19.23 11.07
N TRP A 118 10.73 18.17 11.81
CA TRP A 118 11.88 17.72 12.58
C TRP A 118 12.46 16.51 11.88
N TYR A 119 13.71 16.61 11.52
CA TYR A 119 14.50 15.49 11.03
C TYR A 119 15.36 15.01 12.18
N TRP A 120 15.37 13.74 12.43
CA TRP A 120 16.25 13.16 13.42
C TRP A 120 16.90 11.91 12.82
N ASP A 121 18.14 11.74 13.16
CA ASP A 121 18.94 10.57 12.82
C ASP A 121 19.61 10.04 14.08
N MET A 122 19.81 8.75 14.13
CA MET A 122 20.35 8.07 15.27
C MET A 122 21.37 7.03 14.82
N GLU A 123 22.58 7.20 15.27
CA GLU A 123 23.61 6.21 15.06
C GLU A 123 23.83 5.41 16.34
N TRP A 124 24.01 4.12 16.18
CA TRP A 124 24.38 3.24 17.28
C TRP A 124 25.55 2.36 16.89
N GLN A 125 26.34 2.00 17.85
CA GLN A 125 27.39 1.01 17.73
C GLN A 125 26.87 -0.29 18.33
N GLN A 126 26.96 -1.36 17.54
CA GLN A 126 26.63 -2.69 18.02
C GLN A 126 27.64 -3.07 19.13
N GLY A 127 27.19 -3.12 20.35
CA GLY A 127 27.95 -3.60 21.48
C GLY A 127 28.03 -5.13 21.48
N GLY A 128 29.11 -5.70 21.91
CA GLY A 128 29.29 -7.16 22.04
C GLY A 128 28.17 -7.83 22.88
N GLU A 129 28.47 -8.69 23.78
CA GLU A 129 27.48 -9.56 24.44
C GLU A 129 26.29 -8.90 25.15
N TYR A 130 26.25 -7.58 25.39
CA TYR A 130 25.25 -7.02 26.31
C TYR A 130 24.54 -5.72 25.95
N HIS A 131 25.06 -4.84 25.12
CA HIS A 131 24.40 -3.55 24.87
C HIS A 131 24.80 -2.88 23.56
N ASP A 132 23.78 -2.49 22.79
CA ASP A 132 23.94 -1.52 21.72
C ASP A 132 23.96 -0.11 22.33
N CYS A 133 24.98 0.68 22.02
CA CYS A 133 25.09 2.05 22.50
C CYS A 133 24.67 3.03 21.40
N ILE A 134 23.76 3.94 21.72
CA ILE A 134 23.50 5.09 20.87
C ILE A 134 24.72 6.01 20.97
N THR A 135 25.37 6.24 19.84
CA THR A 135 26.59 7.07 19.79
C THR A 135 26.29 8.50 19.40
N THR A 136 25.26 8.71 18.58
CA THR A 136 24.90 10.04 18.10
C THR A 136 23.40 10.15 17.91
N ILE A 137 22.83 11.29 18.32
CA ILE A 137 21.47 11.70 17.96
C ILE A 137 21.58 13.10 17.35
N VAL A 138 21.13 13.23 16.12
CA VAL A 138 21.06 14.53 15.43
C VAL A 138 19.59 14.90 15.25
N VAL A 139 19.24 16.11 15.67
CA VAL A 139 17.90 16.67 15.46
C VAL A 139 18.06 17.97 14.69
N TYR A 140 17.39 18.07 13.57
CA TYR A 140 17.31 19.27 12.76
C TYR A 140 15.87 19.76 12.70
N ASP A 141 15.66 21.04 13.01
CA ASP A 141 14.36 21.73 12.97
C ASP A 141 14.40 22.76 11.86
N ASN A 142 13.44 22.72 10.93
CA ASN A 142 13.32 23.60 9.78
C ASN A 142 11.98 24.34 9.81
#